data_d8c1b370b62256b84959255a25c56011
#
_entry.id   d8c1b370b62256b84959255a25c56011
#
_cell.length_a   1.000
_cell.length_b   1.000
_cell.length_c   1.000
_cell.angle_alpha   90.00
_cell.angle_beta   90.00
_cell.angle_gamma   90.00
#
_symmetry.space_group_name_H-M   'P 1'
#
loop_
_entity.id
_entity.type
_entity.pdbx_description
1 polymer ?
#
loop_
_entity_poly.entity_id
_entity_poly.type
_entity_poly.pdbx_seq_one_letter_code
_entity_poly.pdbx_strand_id
1 'polypeptide(L)'
;MDKNLKKVSFTEMKNGTKADYELLTKYEHEFVSGLPDRILQELKNLGESLDGYKVSRLEHSLQSATRAEKDGADEEMIVATLIHDIGDSLAPNNHSQLVAAILRPYVSEKIYWIILHHGMFQEYYYAHHVGRDRNVRDQFKDHPYYQDTVDFCEKYDQSSFD
;
A
#
# COMPACT_ATOMS: atom_id res chain seq x y z
N MET A 1 -12.53 2.38 25.29
CA MET A 1 -11.32 1.68 25.77
C MET A 1 -11.63 1.15 27.15
N ASP A 2 -11.57 -0.15 27.31
CA ASP A 2 -11.87 -0.81 28.59
C ASP A 2 -10.82 -0.42 29.64
N LYS A 3 -11.23 0.25 30.72
CA LYS A 3 -10.33 0.82 31.73
C LYS A 3 -9.68 -0.24 32.65
N ASN A 4 -9.99 -1.53 32.45
CA ASN A 4 -9.55 -2.63 33.33
C ASN A 4 -8.61 -3.65 32.62
N LEU A 5 -7.99 -3.32 31.50
CA LEU A 5 -7.04 -4.22 30.89
C LEU A 5 -5.81 -4.42 31.78
N LYS A 6 -5.45 -5.67 32.00
CA LYS A 6 -4.24 -6.05 32.75
C LYS A 6 -3.03 -5.51 31.99
N LYS A 7 -2.08 -4.92 32.70
CA LYS A 7 -0.84 -4.35 32.16
C LYS A 7 0.37 -5.13 32.66
N VAL A 8 1.47 -5.01 31.95
CA VAL A 8 2.77 -5.54 32.38
C VAL A 8 3.25 -4.86 33.65
N SER A 9 4.12 -5.54 34.38
CA SER A 9 4.67 -5.07 35.65
C SER A 9 5.91 -4.16 35.49
N PHE A 10 6.55 -4.14 34.31
CA PHE A 10 7.81 -3.47 34.08
C PHE A 10 7.66 -2.07 33.46
N THR A 11 8.66 -1.23 33.69
CA THR A 11 8.87 0.08 33.02
C THR A 11 10.05 0.05 32.03
N GLU A 12 10.92 -0.96 32.12
CA GLU A 12 12.00 -1.24 31.18
C GLU A 12 11.89 -2.69 30.74
N MET A 13 11.94 -2.94 29.44
CA MET A 13 11.74 -4.27 28.84
C MET A 13 12.67 -5.36 29.43
N LYS A 14 13.93 -5.02 29.75
CA LYS A 14 14.90 -5.96 30.34
C LYS A 14 14.47 -6.52 31.70
N ASN A 15 13.52 -5.87 32.40
CA ASN A 15 13.01 -6.25 33.70
C ASN A 15 11.70 -7.05 33.60
N GLY A 16 11.19 -7.31 32.36
CA GLY A 16 9.97 -8.06 32.15
C GLY A 16 10.10 -9.53 32.52
N THR A 17 9.02 -10.08 33.07
CA THR A 17 8.90 -11.51 33.40
C THR A 17 8.29 -12.29 32.22
N LYS A 18 8.39 -13.62 32.25
CA LYS A 18 7.71 -14.49 31.29
C LYS A 18 6.21 -14.19 31.21
N ALA A 19 5.55 -13.99 32.35
CA ALA A 19 4.12 -13.69 32.41
C ALA A 19 3.75 -12.34 31.76
N ASP A 20 4.64 -11.35 31.86
CA ASP A 20 4.46 -10.06 31.17
C ASP A 20 4.50 -10.24 29.64
N TYR A 21 5.45 -11.00 29.11
CA TYR A 21 5.57 -11.24 27.68
C TYR A 21 4.47 -12.13 27.13
N GLU A 22 4.01 -13.13 27.89
CA GLU A 22 2.82 -13.92 27.52
C GLU A 22 1.55 -13.05 27.42
N LEU A 23 1.40 -12.08 28.33
CA LEU A 23 0.32 -11.10 28.28
C LEU A 23 0.42 -10.20 27.04
N LEU A 24 1.61 -9.68 26.73
CA LEU A 24 1.84 -8.85 25.54
C LEU A 24 1.57 -9.63 24.26
N THR A 25 2.06 -10.86 24.14
CA THR A 25 1.83 -11.71 22.96
C THR A 25 0.32 -11.89 22.68
N LYS A 26 -0.49 -12.05 23.73
CA LYS A 26 -1.94 -12.12 23.58
C LYS A 26 -2.51 -10.84 22.97
N TYR A 27 -2.13 -9.67 23.50
CA TYR A 27 -2.61 -8.38 23.01
C TYR A 27 -2.10 -8.07 21.60
N GLU A 28 -0.85 -8.44 21.28
CA GLU A 28 -0.30 -8.32 19.93
C GLU A 28 -1.10 -9.13 18.92
N HIS A 29 -1.46 -10.37 19.26
CA HIS A 29 -2.31 -11.21 18.40
C HIS A 29 -3.67 -10.55 18.12
N GLU A 30 -4.34 -10.06 19.17
CA GLU A 30 -5.61 -9.35 19.03
C GLU A 30 -5.44 -8.06 18.19
N PHE A 31 -4.36 -7.31 18.39
CA PHE A 31 -4.07 -6.09 17.63
C PHE A 31 -3.76 -6.38 16.16
N VAL A 32 -2.95 -7.40 15.87
CA VAL A 32 -2.59 -7.80 14.50
C VAL A 32 -3.83 -8.24 13.73
N SER A 33 -4.75 -8.99 14.34
CA SER A 33 -5.98 -9.45 13.67
C SER A 33 -6.88 -8.31 13.20
N GLY A 34 -6.78 -7.12 13.78
CA GLY A 34 -7.48 -5.90 13.34
C GLY A 34 -6.79 -5.12 12.22
N LEU A 35 -5.70 -5.64 11.63
CA LEU A 35 -4.98 -4.94 10.55
C LEU A 35 -5.86 -4.67 9.32
N PRO A 36 -6.68 -5.60 8.83
CA PRO A 36 -7.54 -5.33 7.66
C PRO A 36 -8.47 -4.14 7.88
N ASP A 37 -9.09 -4.02 9.06
CA ASP A 37 -9.98 -2.90 9.38
C ASP A 37 -9.25 -1.55 9.37
N ARG A 38 -8.00 -1.53 9.86
CA ARG A 38 -7.16 -0.31 9.83
C ARG A 38 -6.77 0.06 8.39
N ILE A 39 -6.42 -0.91 7.56
CA ILE A 39 -6.14 -0.69 6.13
C ILE A 39 -7.37 -0.14 5.42
N LEU A 40 -8.56 -0.72 5.66
CA LEU A 40 -9.81 -0.22 5.09
C LEU A 40 -10.15 1.19 5.58
N GLN A 41 -9.78 1.55 6.80
CA GLN A 41 -9.94 2.91 7.28
C GLN A 41 -9.00 3.89 6.56
N GLU A 42 -7.73 3.52 6.34
CA GLU A 42 -6.79 4.34 5.55
C GLU A 42 -7.26 4.48 4.09
N LEU A 43 -7.79 3.42 3.50
CA LEU A 43 -8.40 3.50 2.18
C LEU A 43 -9.56 4.52 2.14
N LYS A 44 -10.44 4.53 3.14
CA LYS A 44 -11.53 5.52 3.24
C LYS A 44 -11.01 6.95 3.40
N ASN A 45 -9.92 7.13 4.13
CA ASN A 45 -9.29 8.44 4.35
C ASN A 45 -8.80 9.08 3.04
N LEU A 46 -8.53 8.28 1.99
CA LEU A 46 -8.19 8.78 0.66
C LEU A 46 -9.31 9.59 0.00
N GLY A 47 -10.55 9.48 0.48
CA GLY A 47 -11.67 10.29 0.01
C GLY A 47 -11.52 11.79 0.28
N GLU A 48 -10.72 12.16 1.28
CA GLU A 48 -10.45 13.53 1.71
C GLU A 48 -8.96 13.90 1.56
N SER A 49 -8.23 13.19 0.70
CA SER A 49 -6.79 13.39 0.47
C SER A 49 -6.52 14.42 -0.65
N LEU A 50 -5.44 14.24 -1.42
CA LEU A 50 -4.94 15.17 -2.44
C LEU A 50 -6.03 15.61 -3.43
N ASP A 51 -6.28 16.92 -3.49
CA ASP A 51 -7.18 17.57 -4.44
C ASP A 51 -6.54 17.79 -5.82
N GLY A 52 -7.39 18.11 -6.80
CA GLY A 52 -6.97 18.54 -8.13
C GLY A 52 -7.25 17.53 -9.25
N TYR A 53 -7.51 16.28 -8.92
CA TYR A 53 -8.00 15.28 -9.88
C TYR A 53 -9.51 15.38 -10.08
N LYS A 54 -10.04 14.77 -11.14
CA LYS A 54 -11.48 14.69 -11.39
C LYS A 54 -12.24 13.80 -10.42
N VAL A 55 -11.54 12.85 -9.83
CA VAL A 55 -12.04 11.88 -8.86
C VAL A 55 -11.18 11.95 -7.60
N SER A 56 -11.72 11.55 -6.46
CA SER A 56 -10.94 11.40 -5.22
C SER A 56 -9.92 10.26 -5.35
N ARG A 57 -8.90 10.26 -4.51
CA ARG A 57 -7.93 9.15 -4.47
C ARG A 57 -8.58 7.83 -4.05
N LEU A 58 -9.67 7.86 -3.28
CA LEU A 58 -10.49 6.69 -2.99
C LEU A 58 -11.18 6.15 -4.25
N GLU A 59 -11.83 7.02 -5.03
CA GLU A 59 -12.46 6.61 -6.29
C GLU A 59 -11.43 6.07 -7.27
N HIS A 60 -10.26 6.70 -7.39
CA HIS A 60 -9.14 6.19 -8.16
C HIS A 60 -8.76 4.75 -7.75
N SER A 61 -8.58 4.51 -6.46
CA SER A 61 -8.26 3.17 -5.93
C SER A 61 -9.34 2.13 -6.25
N LEU A 62 -10.61 2.50 -6.09
CA LEU A 62 -11.74 1.64 -6.43
C LEU A 62 -11.84 1.35 -7.94
N GLN A 63 -11.61 2.35 -8.78
CA GLN A 63 -11.59 2.19 -10.23
C GLN A 63 -10.43 1.27 -10.66
N SER A 64 -9.23 1.49 -10.13
CA SER A 64 -8.04 0.69 -10.40
C SER A 64 -8.29 -0.80 -10.08
N ALA A 65 -8.79 -1.09 -8.88
CA ALA A 65 -9.13 -2.45 -8.47
C ALA A 65 -10.24 -3.08 -9.34
N THR A 66 -11.26 -2.29 -9.71
CA THR A 66 -12.33 -2.75 -10.59
C THR A 66 -11.81 -3.10 -11.99
N ARG A 67 -10.82 -2.36 -12.51
CA ARG A 67 -10.16 -2.68 -13.78
C ARG A 67 -9.37 -3.97 -13.67
N ALA A 68 -8.62 -4.16 -12.59
CA ALA A 68 -7.87 -5.40 -12.34
C ALA A 68 -8.82 -6.62 -12.26
N GLU A 69 -9.93 -6.50 -11.54
CA GLU A 69 -10.95 -7.56 -11.45
C GLU A 69 -11.55 -7.89 -12.82
N LYS A 70 -11.92 -6.89 -13.62
CA LYS A 70 -12.47 -7.09 -14.97
C LYS A 70 -11.46 -7.69 -15.96
N ASP A 71 -10.17 -7.42 -15.79
CA ASP A 71 -9.07 -8.01 -16.58
C ASP A 71 -8.77 -9.46 -16.15
N GLY A 72 -9.42 -9.97 -15.09
CA GLY A 72 -9.24 -11.32 -14.58
C GLY A 72 -7.96 -11.51 -13.77
N ALA A 73 -7.45 -10.45 -13.16
CA ALA A 73 -6.32 -10.52 -12.25
C ALA A 73 -6.63 -11.40 -11.03
N ASP A 74 -5.60 -11.99 -10.43
CA ASP A 74 -5.75 -12.75 -9.20
C ASP A 74 -6.07 -11.85 -7.98
N GLU A 75 -6.47 -12.48 -6.88
CA GLU A 75 -6.90 -11.78 -5.67
C GLU A 75 -5.75 -10.91 -5.08
N GLU A 76 -4.49 -11.37 -5.14
CA GLU A 76 -3.35 -10.58 -4.68
C GLU A 76 -3.23 -9.27 -5.46
N MET A 77 -3.33 -9.33 -6.77
CA MET A 77 -3.25 -8.15 -7.64
C MET A 77 -4.43 -7.21 -7.39
N ILE A 78 -5.65 -7.74 -7.29
CA ILE A 78 -6.85 -6.91 -7.03
C ILE A 78 -6.71 -6.16 -5.71
N VAL A 79 -6.33 -6.86 -4.63
CA VAL A 79 -6.15 -6.25 -3.30
C VAL A 79 -5.00 -5.25 -3.32
N ALA A 80 -3.86 -5.60 -3.91
CA ALA A 80 -2.71 -4.70 -4.03
C ALA A 80 -3.08 -3.43 -4.81
N THR A 81 -3.83 -3.58 -5.90
CA THR A 81 -4.32 -2.46 -6.70
C THR A 81 -5.29 -1.58 -5.90
N LEU A 82 -6.18 -2.17 -5.10
CA LEU A 82 -7.12 -1.43 -4.27
C LEU A 82 -6.41 -0.51 -3.26
N ILE A 83 -5.28 -0.94 -2.71
CA ILE A 83 -4.62 -0.22 -1.61
C ILE A 83 -3.29 0.42 -2.00
N HIS A 84 -2.92 0.43 -3.30
CA HIS A 84 -1.59 0.88 -3.75
C HIS A 84 -1.23 2.31 -3.32
N ASP A 85 -2.23 3.16 -3.11
CA ASP A 85 -2.07 4.57 -2.76
C ASP A 85 -2.44 4.91 -1.31
N ILE A 86 -2.76 3.95 -0.43
CA ILE A 86 -3.12 4.26 0.97
C ILE A 86 -2.02 4.98 1.75
N GLY A 87 -0.81 4.98 1.22
CA GLY A 87 0.33 5.71 1.77
C GLY A 87 0.34 7.21 1.49
N ASP A 88 -0.50 7.72 0.59
CA ASP A 88 -0.46 9.12 0.15
C ASP A 88 -0.56 10.13 1.32
N SER A 89 -1.42 9.86 2.29
CA SER A 89 -1.60 10.74 3.46
C SER A 89 -0.42 10.73 4.43
N LEU A 90 0.25 9.59 4.57
CA LEU A 90 1.30 9.36 5.59
C LEU A 90 2.71 9.52 5.02
N ALA A 91 2.89 9.20 3.76
CA ALA A 91 4.19 9.18 3.09
C ALA A 91 4.09 9.73 1.66
N PRO A 92 3.68 11.00 1.45
CA PRO A 92 3.41 11.55 0.11
C PRO A 92 4.62 11.52 -0.83
N ASN A 93 5.84 11.51 -0.29
CA ASN A 93 7.07 11.46 -1.08
C ASN A 93 7.56 10.03 -1.37
N ASN A 94 6.99 9.02 -0.71
CA ASN A 94 7.42 7.62 -0.82
C ASN A 94 6.27 6.65 -0.48
N HIS A 95 5.04 6.98 -0.88
CA HIS A 95 3.85 6.16 -0.62
C HIS A 95 4.01 4.72 -1.12
N SER A 96 4.62 4.53 -2.29
CA SER A 96 4.86 3.21 -2.87
C SER A 96 5.66 2.30 -1.93
N GLN A 97 6.72 2.83 -1.29
CA GLN A 97 7.53 2.08 -0.33
C GLN A 97 6.74 1.74 0.93
N LEU A 98 5.93 2.68 1.43
CA LEU A 98 5.09 2.44 2.61
C LEU A 98 4.11 1.29 2.35
N VAL A 99 3.37 1.35 1.25
CA VAL A 99 2.38 0.33 0.92
C VAL A 99 3.03 -1.01 0.61
N ALA A 100 4.14 -1.02 -0.14
CA ALA A 100 4.90 -2.23 -0.39
C ALA A 100 5.36 -2.90 0.91
N ALA A 101 5.81 -2.13 1.91
CA ALA A 101 6.20 -2.67 3.21
C ALA A 101 5.01 -3.27 3.98
N ILE A 102 3.82 -2.66 3.90
CA ILE A 102 2.59 -3.20 4.49
C ILE A 102 2.21 -4.53 3.83
N LEU A 103 2.29 -4.60 2.50
CA LEU A 103 1.91 -5.78 1.72
C LEU A 103 2.94 -6.92 1.79
N ARG A 104 4.22 -6.61 2.00
CA ARG A 104 5.35 -7.57 1.92
C ARG A 104 5.12 -8.93 2.59
N PRO A 105 4.52 -9.02 3.80
CA PRO A 105 4.28 -10.30 4.46
C PRO A 105 3.17 -11.16 3.83
N TYR A 106 2.36 -10.61 2.93
CA TYR A 106 1.09 -11.19 2.50
C TYR A 106 1.01 -11.49 1.00
N VAL A 107 1.94 -10.97 0.21
CA VAL A 107 1.90 -11.06 -1.26
C VAL A 107 3.18 -11.68 -1.82
N SER A 108 3.10 -12.14 -3.08
CA SER A 108 4.24 -12.64 -3.83
C SER A 108 5.32 -11.58 -4.07
N GLU A 109 6.55 -12.01 -4.37
CA GLU A 109 7.65 -11.11 -4.72
C GLU A 109 7.31 -10.23 -5.92
N LYS A 110 6.56 -10.75 -6.88
CA LYS A 110 6.11 -10.00 -8.05
C LYS A 110 5.21 -8.84 -7.65
N ILE A 111 4.17 -9.09 -6.87
CA ILE A 111 3.23 -8.05 -6.42
C ILE A 111 3.94 -7.01 -5.55
N TYR A 112 4.79 -7.47 -4.62
CA TYR A 112 5.62 -6.56 -3.83
C TYR A 112 6.46 -5.63 -4.71
N TRP A 113 7.14 -6.18 -5.74
CA TRP A 113 7.95 -5.40 -6.67
C TRP A 113 7.11 -4.35 -7.43
N ILE A 114 5.96 -4.77 -7.97
CA ILE A 114 5.06 -3.89 -8.72
C ILE A 114 4.67 -2.69 -7.86
N ILE A 115 4.18 -2.95 -6.64
CA ILE A 115 3.73 -1.88 -5.73
C ILE A 115 4.90 -1.00 -5.29
N LEU A 116 6.07 -1.57 -5.03
CA LEU A 116 7.26 -0.80 -4.65
C LEU A 116 7.68 0.23 -5.72
N HIS A 117 7.47 -0.10 -6.98
CA HIS A 117 7.98 0.71 -8.11
C HIS A 117 6.89 1.46 -8.87
N HIS A 118 5.59 1.22 -8.61
CA HIS A 118 4.50 1.78 -9.42
C HIS A 118 4.58 3.31 -9.55
N GLY A 119 4.86 4.04 -8.46
CA GLY A 119 4.95 5.50 -8.50
C GLY A 119 6.05 6.01 -9.45
N MET A 120 7.22 5.35 -9.47
CA MET A 120 8.29 5.68 -10.43
C MET A 120 7.88 5.32 -11.87
N PHE A 121 7.20 4.20 -12.08
CA PHE A 121 6.72 3.79 -13.40
C PHE A 121 5.62 4.71 -13.93
N GLN A 122 4.79 5.27 -13.05
CA GLN A 122 3.78 6.28 -13.36
C GLN A 122 4.40 7.58 -13.88
N GLU A 123 5.61 7.95 -13.47
CA GLU A 123 6.31 9.13 -13.97
C GLU A 123 6.44 9.13 -15.50
N TYR A 124 6.40 7.97 -16.16
CA TYR A 124 6.38 7.86 -17.61
C TYR A 124 5.28 8.68 -18.27
N TYR A 125 4.14 8.83 -17.63
CA TYR A 125 2.99 9.52 -18.22
C TYR A 125 3.03 11.05 -18.03
N TYR A 126 3.67 11.56 -16.98
CA TYR A 126 3.58 12.98 -16.63
C TYR A 126 4.91 13.71 -16.37
N ALA A 127 6.01 13.02 -16.08
CA ALA A 127 7.25 13.66 -15.61
C ALA A 127 7.81 14.69 -16.59
N HIS A 128 7.69 14.43 -17.91
CA HIS A 128 8.16 15.33 -18.95
C HIS A 128 7.38 16.67 -18.99
N HIS A 129 6.14 16.70 -18.51
CA HIS A 129 5.36 17.94 -18.41
C HIS A 129 5.84 18.87 -17.28
N VAL A 130 6.60 18.33 -16.33
CA VAL A 130 7.19 19.08 -15.20
C VAL A 130 8.71 19.12 -15.23
N GLY A 131 9.31 18.88 -16.42
CA GLY A 131 10.74 19.03 -16.67
C GLY A 131 11.61 17.89 -16.10
N ARG A 132 11.02 16.72 -15.79
CA ARG A 132 11.73 15.53 -15.31
C ARG A 132 11.81 14.46 -16.40
N ASP A 133 12.78 13.52 -16.27
CA ASP A 133 12.92 12.41 -17.21
C ASP A 133 11.80 11.38 -17.00
N ARG A 134 10.97 11.18 -18.02
CA ARG A 134 9.91 10.17 -18.02
C ARG A 134 10.43 8.73 -18.12
N ASN A 135 11.67 8.54 -18.54
CA ASN A 135 12.24 7.22 -18.81
C ASN A 135 13.02 6.65 -17.59
N VAL A 136 12.87 7.23 -16.40
CA VAL A 136 13.57 6.75 -15.20
C VAL A 136 13.33 5.27 -14.90
N ARG A 137 12.16 4.72 -15.29
CA ARG A 137 11.83 3.29 -15.16
C ARG A 137 12.72 2.37 -16.01
N ASP A 138 13.35 2.92 -17.07
CA ASP A 138 14.16 2.14 -18.01
C ASP A 138 15.42 1.55 -17.39
N GLN A 139 15.85 2.06 -16.25
CA GLN A 139 16.93 1.45 -15.46
C GLN A 139 16.62 0.01 -15.02
N PHE A 140 15.36 -0.39 -15.05
CA PHE A 140 14.88 -1.72 -14.65
C PHE A 140 14.48 -2.61 -15.83
N LYS A 141 14.80 -2.25 -17.07
CA LYS A 141 14.38 -3.00 -18.29
C LYS A 141 14.67 -4.49 -18.22
N ASP A 142 15.78 -4.87 -17.59
CA ASP A 142 16.21 -6.27 -17.48
C ASP A 142 15.63 -7.00 -16.26
N HIS A 143 14.82 -6.31 -15.45
CA HIS A 143 14.20 -6.93 -14.28
C HIS A 143 13.01 -7.81 -14.70
N PRO A 144 12.87 -9.04 -14.15
CA PRO A 144 11.83 -9.98 -14.57
C PRO A 144 10.40 -9.44 -14.44
N TYR A 145 10.15 -8.51 -13.51
CA TYR A 145 8.83 -7.91 -13.29
C TYR A 145 8.68 -6.51 -13.91
N TYR A 146 9.60 -6.09 -14.76
CA TYR A 146 9.52 -4.79 -15.43
C TYR A 146 8.23 -4.66 -16.23
N GLN A 147 7.94 -5.64 -17.10
CA GLN A 147 6.76 -5.60 -17.94
C GLN A 147 5.47 -5.69 -17.12
N ASP A 148 5.43 -6.53 -16.08
CA ASP A 148 4.27 -6.60 -15.18
C ASP A 148 3.97 -5.24 -14.52
N THR A 149 5.02 -4.47 -14.17
CA THR A 149 4.85 -3.13 -13.58
C THR A 149 4.40 -2.10 -14.62
N VAL A 150 4.90 -2.19 -15.85
CA VAL A 150 4.38 -1.38 -16.98
C VAL A 150 2.90 -1.66 -17.19
N ASP A 151 2.52 -2.93 -17.26
CA ASP A 151 1.13 -3.36 -17.48
C ASP A 151 0.21 -2.91 -16.35
N PHE A 152 0.64 -3.01 -15.09
CA PHE A 152 -0.09 -2.51 -13.93
C PHE A 152 -0.38 -1.01 -14.06
N CYS A 153 0.66 -0.21 -14.34
CA CYS A 153 0.49 1.23 -14.50
C CYS A 153 -0.41 1.57 -15.69
N GLU A 154 -0.23 0.90 -16.84
CA GLU A 154 -0.98 1.18 -18.06
C GLU A 154 -2.45 0.81 -17.95
N LYS A 155 -2.74 -0.38 -17.43
CA LYS A 155 -4.09 -0.95 -17.43
C LYS A 155 -4.94 -0.49 -16.26
N TYR A 156 -4.34 -0.32 -15.08
CA TYR A 156 -5.09 -0.11 -13.84
C TYR A 156 -4.90 1.28 -13.26
N ASP A 157 -3.65 1.71 -13.04
CA ASP A 157 -3.37 2.91 -12.28
C ASP A 157 -3.61 4.19 -13.11
N GLN A 158 -2.83 4.46 -14.17
CA GLN A 158 -2.92 5.70 -14.94
C GLN A 158 -4.26 5.91 -15.67
N SER A 159 -5.05 4.86 -15.85
CA SER A 159 -6.33 4.87 -16.56
C SER A 159 -7.54 5.11 -15.64
N SER A 160 -7.35 5.28 -14.34
CA SER A 160 -8.41 5.28 -13.33
C SER A 160 -8.73 6.67 -12.77
N PHE A 161 -9.10 7.62 -13.66
CA PHE A 161 -9.43 9.00 -13.31
C PHE A 161 -10.72 9.49 -14.01
N ASP A 162 -11.64 8.60 -14.34
CA ASP A 162 -12.92 8.85 -15.05
C ASP A 162 -14.19 8.83 -14.18
#